data_28d08eb04254283331c99d754f501768
#
_entry.id   28d08eb04254283331c99d754f501768
#
_cell.length_a   1.000
_cell.length_b   1.000
_cell.length_c   1.000
_cell.angle_alpha   90.00
_cell.angle_beta   90.00
_cell.angle_gamma   90.00
#
_symmetry.space_group_name_H-M   'P 1'
#
loop_
_entity.id
_entity.type
_entity.pdbx_description
1 polymer ?
#
loop_
_entity_poly.entity_id
_entity_poly.type
_entity_poly.pdbx_seq_one_letter_code
_entity_poly.pdbx_strand_id
1 'polypeptide(L)'
;MLDEGAVLTRRERLSSICLALPEVSERAEDGHVAFLVRGKTFAYFLNNHHGDGRVALVCKALPGAQAILVDAEPARFFVPAYLGPRGWLGLSLEGDVDWGEVAGFVVEAYRMTATKRMISAMEQGAPLA
;
A
#
# COMPACT_ATOMS: atom_id res chain seq x y z
N MET A 1 -2.03 12.39 -16.50
CA MET A 1 -2.29 12.78 -15.11
C MET A 1 -3.73 12.45 -14.75
N LEU A 2 -3.94 11.91 -13.57
CA LEU A 2 -5.29 11.56 -13.12
C LEU A 2 -6.04 12.79 -12.66
N ASP A 3 -7.33 12.87 -12.98
CA ASP A 3 -8.19 13.92 -12.44
C ASP A 3 -8.61 13.56 -11.01
N GLU A 4 -9.27 14.49 -10.32
CA GLU A 4 -9.67 14.29 -8.92
C GLU A 4 -10.58 13.09 -8.73
N GLY A 5 -11.49 12.85 -9.66
CA GLY A 5 -12.40 11.71 -9.58
C GLY A 5 -11.65 10.39 -9.69
N ALA A 6 -10.67 10.32 -10.59
CA ALA A 6 -9.86 9.12 -10.77
C ALA A 6 -8.97 8.87 -9.55
N VAL A 7 -8.43 9.92 -8.96
CA VAL A 7 -7.63 9.80 -7.72
C VAL A 7 -8.50 9.27 -6.58
N LEU A 8 -9.69 9.83 -6.42
CA LEU A 8 -10.62 9.41 -5.36
C LEU A 8 -11.02 7.94 -5.52
N THR A 9 -11.29 7.52 -6.73
CA THR A 9 -11.65 6.13 -7.01
C THR A 9 -10.53 5.17 -6.60
N ARG A 10 -9.29 5.53 -6.91
CA ARG A 10 -8.13 4.72 -6.54
C ARG A 10 -7.93 4.68 -5.03
N ARG A 11 -8.10 5.82 -4.39
CA ARG A 11 -8.01 5.90 -2.94
C ARG A 11 -9.04 5.00 -2.27
N GLU A 12 -10.29 5.07 -2.74
CA GLU A 12 -11.37 4.26 -2.17
C GLU A 12 -11.13 2.77 -2.40
N ARG A 13 -10.60 2.42 -3.57
CA ARG A 13 -10.31 1.03 -3.87
C ARG A 13 -9.21 0.48 -2.95
N LEU A 14 -8.13 1.25 -2.77
CA LEU A 14 -7.06 0.83 -1.87
C LEU A 14 -7.55 0.74 -0.43
N SER A 15 -8.35 1.72 0.01
CA SER A 15 -8.94 1.69 1.35
C SER A 15 -9.77 0.43 1.57
N SER A 16 -10.59 0.04 0.59
CA SER A 16 -11.39 -1.18 0.69
C SER A 16 -10.51 -2.41 0.86
N ILE A 17 -9.42 -2.48 0.13
CA ILE A 17 -8.49 -3.61 0.21
C ILE A 17 -7.86 -3.68 1.61
N CYS A 18 -7.36 -2.55 2.09
CA CYS A 18 -6.66 -2.51 3.38
C CYS A 18 -7.62 -2.75 4.55
N LEU A 19 -8.79 -2.10 4.52
CA LEU A 19 -9.74 -2.18 5.62
C LEU A 19 -10.45 -3.53 5.70
N ALA A 20 -10.35 -4.36 4.68
CA ALA A 20 -10.87 -5.72 4.72
C ALA A 20 -10.01 -6.64 5.58
N LEU A 21 -8.78 -6.22 5.91
CA LEU A 21 -7.87 -7.03 6.73
C LEU A 21 -8.19 -6.84 8.23
N PRO A 22 -8.02 -7.89 9.05
CA PRO A 22 -8.38 -7.81 10.47
C PRO A 22 -7.69 -6.67 11.21
N GLU A 23 -8.48 -5.86 11.90
CA GLU A 23 -8.04 -4.80 12.82
C GLU A 23 -7.24 -3.68 12.14
N VAL A 24 -7.40 -3.50 10.85
CA VAL A 24 -6.77 -2.39 10.14
C VAL A 24 -7.62 -1.13 10.31
N SER A 25 -6.95 -0.01 10.54
CA SER A 25 -7.57 1.31 10.58
C SER A 25 -6.84 2.22 9.59
N GLU A 26 -7.46 3.34 9.26
CA GLU A 26 -6.82 4.33 8.40
C GLU A 26 -6.81 5.69 9.06
N ARG A 27 -5.83 6.51 8.69
CA ARG A 27 -5.71 7.88 9.16
C ARG A 27 -5.41 8.76 7.95
N ALA A 28 -6.36 9.64 7.62
CA ALA A 28 -6.19 10.56 6.50
C ALA A 28 -5.43 11.81 6.98
N GLU A 29 -4.46 12.23 6.18
CA GLU A 29 -3.69 13.45 6.41
C GLU A 29 -3.50 14.15 5.07
N ASP A 30 -2.97 15.38 5.09
CA ASP A 30 -2.76 16.11 3.86
C ASP A 30 -1.86 15.32 2.90
N GLY A 31 -2.38 15.04 1.73
CA GLY A 31 -1.61 14.37 0.68
C GLY A 31 -1.42 12.89 0.86
N HIS A 32 -2.00 12.28 1.90
CA HIS A 32 -1.86 10.83 2.05
C HIS A 32 -2.87 10.24 3.03
N VAL A 33 -2.98 8.90 2.97
CA VAL A 33 -3.75 8.11 3.92
C VAL A 33 -2.84 7.02 4.43
N ALA A 34 -2.71 6.91 5.74
CA ALA A 34 -1.93 5.84 6.37
C ALA A 34 -2.85 4.70 6.76
N PHE A 35 -2.42 3.47 6.51
CA PHE A 35 -3.14 2.26 6.93
C PHE A 35 -2.32 1.57 8.02
N LEU A 36 -2.98 1.31 9.15
CA LEU A 36 -2.30 0.86 10.36
C LEU A 36 -2.91 -0.44 10.89
N VAL A 37 -2.07 -1.24 11.49
CA VAL A 37 -2.48 -2.37 12.33
C VAL A 37 -1.62 -2.35 13.57
N ARG A 38 -2.21 -2.55 14.74
CA ARG A 38 -1.50 -2.46 16.02
C ARG A 38 -0.89 -1.08 16.26
N GLY A 39 -1.50 -0.04 15.69
CA GLY A 39 -0.96 1.31 15.80
C GLY A 39 0.28 1.57 14.93
N LYS A 40 0.66 0.61 14.08
CA LYS A 40 1.86 0.75 13.24
C LYS A 40 1.45 0.81 11.77
N THR A 41 1.99 1.77 11.05
CA THR A 41 1.70 1.93 9.64
C THR A 41 2.40 0.84 8.83
N PHE A 42 1.66 0.22 7.92
CA PHE A 42 2.23 -0.77 7.01
C PHE A 42 2.08 -0.37 5.54
N ALA A 43 1.21 0.60 5.26
CA ALA A 43 0.98 1.06 3.88
C ALA A 43 0.45 2.49 3.89
N TYR A 44 0.67 3.19 2.77
CA TYR A 44 0.14 4.54 2.53
C TYR A 44 -0.46 4.61 1.14
N PHE A 45 -1.50 5.43 1.01
CA PHE A 45 -1.92 5.98 -0.27
C PHE A 45 -1.32 7.38 -0.37
N LEU A 46 -0.58 7.65 -1.43
CA LEU A 46 0.03 8.96 -1.64
C LEU A 46 -0.53 9.61 -2.90
N ASN A 47 -0.83 10.91 -2.80
CA ASN A 47 -1.28 11.71 -3.93
C ASN A 47 -0.47 12.99 -3.95
N ASN A 48 0.48 13.10 -4.86
CA ASN A 48 1.33 14.26 -5.01
C ASN A 48 2.01 14.67 -3.70
N HIS A 49 2.40 13.68 -2.91
CA HIS A 49 3.03 13.92 -1.62
C HIS A 49 4.40 14.57 -1.84
N HIS A 50 4.66 15.66 -1.16
CA HIS A 50 5.88 16.46 -1.35
C HIS A 50 6.04 16.96 -2.80
N GLY A 51 4.95 17.08 -3.54
CA GLY A 51 4.99 17.65 -4.88
C GLY A 51 5.58 16.73 -5.94
N ASP A 52 5.63 15.41 -5.69
CA ASP A 52 6.23 14.47 -6.63
C ASP A 52 5.33 14.09 -7.81
N GLY A 53 4.07 14.50 -7.79
CA GLY A 53 3.14 14.23 -8.89
C GLY A 53 2.65 12.79 -8.96
N ARG A 54 2.99 11.94 -8.00
CA ARG A 54 2.63 10.53 -8.03
C ARG A 54 1.30 10.26 -7.34
N VAL A 55 0.59 9.26 -7.87
CA VAL A 55 -0.53 8.62 -7.16
C VAL A 55 -0.08 7.19 -6.97
N ALA A 56 0.08 6.76 -5.72
CA ALA A 56 0.81 5.53 -5.45
C ALA A 56 0.43 4.84 -4.15
N LEU A 57 0.67 3.54 -4.14
CA LEU A 57 0.76 2.75 -2.92
C LEU A 57 2.23 2.77 -2.49
N VAL A 58 2.47 3.04 -1.22
CA VAL A 58 3.80 2.87 -0.62
C VAL A 58 3.62 1.93 0.56
N CYS A 59 4.36 0.84 0.60
CA CYS A 59 4.16 -0.18 1.63
C CYS A 59 5.45 -0.89 2.01
N LYS A 60 5.42 -1.55 3.15
CA LYS A 60 6.52 -2.43 3.54
C LYS A 60 6.67 -3.53 2.51
N ALA A 61 7.89 -3.99 2.29
CA ALA A 61 8.19 -5.04 1.34
C ALA A 61 9.23 -5.98 1.95
N LEU A 62 9.27 -7.20 1.44
CA LEU A 62 10.24 -8.19 1.87
C LEU A 62 11.66 -7.73 1.56
N PRO A 63 12.65 -8.15 2.35
CA PRO A 63 14.04 -7.76 2.09
C PRO A 63 14.45 -8.07 0.65
N GLY A 64 15.03 -7.07 -0.01
CA GLY A 64 15.47 -7.20 -1.39
C GLY A 64 14.41 -6.96 -2.46
N ALA A 65 13.13 -6.98 -2.10
CA ALA A 65 12.07 -6.82 -3.09
C ALA A 65 12.10 -5.45 -3.76
N GLN A 66 12.34 -4.39 -2.99
CA GLN A 66 12.42 -3.04 -3.53
C GLN A 66 13.42 -2.95 -4.69
N ALA A 67 14.63 -3.40 -4.46
CA ALA A 67 15.68 -3.29 -5.47
C ALA A 67 15.34 -4.11 -6.71
N ILE A 68 14.84 -5.33 -6.52
CA ILE A 68 14.51 -6.22 -7.62
C ILE A 68 13.39 -5.65 -8.48
N LEU A 69 12.33 -5.18 -7.85
CA LEU A 69 11.15 -4.69 -8.57
C LEU A 69 11.41 -3.35 -9.26
N VAL A 70 12.12 -2.45 -8.59
CA VAL A 70 12.46 -1.15 -9.18
C VAL A 70 13.39 -1.35 -10.39
N ASP A 71 14.33 -2.26 -10.28
CA ASP A 71 15.23 -2.55 -11.39
C ASP A 71 14.48 -3.19 -12.56
N ALA A 72 13.57 -4.12 -12.28
CA ALA A 72 12.85 -4.85 -13.32
C ALA A 72 11.78 -4.00 -14.02
N GLU A 73 11.09 -3.13 -13.29
CA GLU A 73 9.98 -2.36 -13.85
C GLU A 73 9.99 -0.93 -13.29
N PRO A 74 10.99 -0.12 -13.69
CA PRO A 74 11.11 1.23 -13.12
C PRO A 74 9.98 2.19 -13.48
N ALA A 75 9.16 1.85 -14.49
CA ALA A 75 7.98 2.66 -14.82
C ALA A 75 6.83 2.44 -13.81
N ARG A 76 6.84 1.32 -13.11
CA ARG A 76 5.76 0.97 -12.18
C ARG A 76 6.17 1.06 -10.73
N PHE A 77 7.41 0.76 -10.41
CA PHE A 77 7.91 0.71 -9.04
C PHE A 77 8.95 1.78 -8.82
N PHE A 78 9.00 2.31 -7.60
CA PHE A 78 9.98 3.35 -7.28
C PHE A 78 10.40 3.24 -5.81
N VAL A 79 11.53 3.89 -5.49
CA VAL A 79 12.01 3.96 -4.12
C VAL A 79 11.34 5.16 -3.45
N PRO A 80 10.51 4.93 -2.43
CA PRO A 80 9.78 6.05 -1.82
C PRO A 80 10.71 6.94 -0.99
N ALA A 81 10.39 8.24 -0.99
CA ALA A 81 11.13 9.21 -0.19
C ALA A 81 11.01 8.83 1.29
N TYR A 82 12.11 9.03 2.03
CA TYR A 82 12.21 8.77 3.47
C TYR A 82 12.08 7.32 3.90
N LEU A 83 11.27 6.53 3.23
CA LEU A 83 11.06 5.13 3.57
C LEU A 83 11.90 4.18 2.73
N GLY A 84 12.53 4.70 1.69
CA GLY A 84 13.41 3.91 0.84
C GLY A 84 14.51 3.18 1.60
N PRO A 85 15.24 3.85 2.51
CA PRO A 85 16.30 3.18 3.27
C PRO A 85 15.82 2.02 4.14
N ARG A 86 14.51 1.97 4.43
CA ARG A 86 13.91 0.90 5.21
C ARG A 86 13.39 -0.25 4.33
N GLY A 87 13.61 -0.16 3.02
CA GLY A 87 13.20 -1.20 2.09
C GLY A 87 11.75 -1.13 1.64
N TRP A 88 11.03 -0.06 1.97
CA TRP A 88 9.65 0.10 1.52
C TRP A 88 9.60 0.28 0.01
N LEU A 89 8.47 -0.07 -0.57
CA LEU A 89 8.31 -0.09 -2.02
C LEU A 89 7.20 0.87 -2.43
N GLY A 90 7.43 1.61 -3.51
CA GLY A 90 6.41 2.44 -4.14
C GLY A 90 5.89 1.75 -5.38
N LEU A 91 4.58 1.72 -5.56
CA LEU A 91 3.91 1.16 -6.74
C LEU A 91 2.95 2.21 -7.29
N SER A 92 3.15 2.60 -8.54
CA SER A 92 2.27 3.57 -9.20
C SER A 92 0.85 3.02 -9.31
N LEU A 93 -0.12 3.87 -8.99
CA LEU A 93 -1.54 3.57 -9.18
C LEU A 93 -2.10 4.36 -10.37
N GLU A 94 -1.23 4.83 -11.26
CA GLU A 94 -1.63 5.52 -12.48
C GLU A 94 -1.73 4.52 -13.62
N GLY A 95 -2.50 4.85 -14.64
CA GLY A 95 -2.71 3.95 -15.76
C GLY A 95 -3.61 2.77 -15.40
N ASP A 96 -3.39 1.65 -16.06
CA ASP A 96 -4.16 0.44 -15.79
C ASP A 96 -3.58 -0.26 -14.57
N VAL A 97 -4.37 -0.34 -13.51
CA VAL A 97 -3.93 -0.91 -12.24
C VAL A 97 -4.42 -2.33 -12.11
N ASP A 98 -3.50 -3.25 -11.82
CA ASP A 98 -3.86 -4.63 -11.48
C ASP A 98 -4.15 -4.68 -9.98
N TRP A 99 -5.41 -4.60 -9.62
CA TRP A 99 -5.80 -4.54 -8.21
C TRP A 99 -5.55 -5.84 -7.45
N GLY A 100 -5.47 -6.96 -8.15
CA GLY A 100 -5.06 -8.22 -7.54
C GLY A 100 -3.61 -8.17 -7.09
N GLU A 101 -2.76 -7.57 -7.92
CA GLU A 101 -1.36 -7.36 -7.56
C GLU A 101 -1.24 -6.40 -6.38
N VAL A 102 -1.99 -5.31 -6.41
CA VAL A 102 -2.00 -4.34 -5.30
C VAL A 102 -2.40 -5.04 -4.01
N ALA A 103 -3.46 -5.85 -4.05
CA ALA A 103 -3.90 -6.58 -2.86
C ALA A 103 -2.81 -7.52 -2.34
N GLY A 104 -2.06 -8.14 -3.24
CA GLY A 104 -0.93 -9.01 -2.86
C GLY A 104 0.15 -8.26 -2.08
N PHE A 105 0.52 -7.07 -2.56
CA PHE A 105 1.51 -6.24 -1.85
C PHE A 105 0.98 -5.77 -0.50
N VAL A 106 -0.28 -5.41 -0.43
CA VAL A 106 -0.91 -4.98 0.83
C VAL A 106 -0.89 -6.11 1.85
N VAL A 107 -1.28 -7.33 1.45
CA VAL A 107 -1.29 -8.48 2.34
C VAL A 107 0.12 -8.80 2.84
N GLU A 108 1.12 -8.72 1.95
CA GLU A 108 2.50 -8.96 2.32
C GLU A 108 2.95 -7.96 3.39
N ALA A 109 2.65 -6.68 3.19
CA ALA A 109 3.01 -5.63 4.15
C ALA A 109 2.28 -5.83 5.48
N TYR A 110 1.00 -6.22 5.43
CA TYR A 110 0.21 -6.52 6.61
C TYR A 110 0.84 -7.67 7.41
N ARG A 111 1.25 -8.75 6.73
CA ARG A 111 1.88 -9.90 7.40
C ARG A 111 3.16 -9.51 8.14
N MET A 112 3.86 -8.50 7.67
CA MET A 112 5.10 -8.03 8.30
C MET A 112 4.84 -7.20 9.55
N THR A 113 3.60 -6.83 9.81
CA THR A 113 3.26 -5.89 10.90
C THR A 113 2.27 -6.48 11.89
N ALA A 114 1.34 -7.31 11.43
CA ALA A 114 0.29 -7.90 12.24
C ALA A 114 0.83 -8.99 13.16
N THR A 115 0.05 -9.32 14.20
CA THR A 115 0.38 -10.45 15.08
C THR A 115 0.06 -11.76 14.38
N LYS A 116 0.60 -12.85 14.90
CA LYS A 116 0.28 -14.19 14.38
C LYS A 116 -1.22 -14.48 14.45
N ARG A 117 -1.87 -14.02 15.52
CA ARG A 117 -3.31 -14.21 15.68
C ARG A 117 -4.10 -13.49 14.60
N MET A 118 -3.71 -12.25 14.29
CA MET A 118 -4.35 -11.48 13.24
C MET A 118 -4.15 -12.12 11.86
N ILE A 119 -2.93 -12.61 11.60
CA ILE A 119 -2.63 -13.28 10.34
C ILE A 119 -3.45 -14.55 10.20
N SER A 120 -3.56 -15.31 11.28
CA SER A 120 -4.37 -16.53 11.30
C SER A 120 -5.83 -16.21 11.02
N ALA A 121 -6.37 -15.15 11.63
CA ALA A 121 -7.74 -14.72 11.38
C ALA A 121 -7.95 -14.33 9.91
N MET A 122 -6.99 -13.61 9.34
CA MET A 122 -7.05 -13.24 7.92
C MET A 122 -7.09 -14.48 7.04
N GLU A 123 -6.22 -15.46 7.32
CA GLU A 123 -6.13 -16.67 6.50
C GLU A 123 -7.35 -17.56 6.60
N GLN A 124 -7.98 -17.56 7.76
CA GLN A 124 -9.18 -18.38 7.95
C GLN A 124 -10.42 -17.71 7.40
N GLY A 125 -10.25 -16.43 7.18
CA GLY A 125 -11.31 -15.89 6.82
C GLY A 125 -12.10 -15.31 6.47
N ALA A 126 -11.74 -15.47 6.91
CA ALA A 126 -12.10 -14.72 6.73
C ALA A 126 -12.96 -14.41 5.89
N PRO A 127 -13.54 -14.66 5.48
CA PRO A 127 -14.32 -14.25 4.84
C PRO A 127 -14.89 -13.65 5.46
N LEU A 128 -14.51 -13.73 6.10
CA LEU A 128 -14.84 -12.95 6.65
C LEU A 128 -15.86 -12.50 6.00
N ALA A 129 -16.18 -12.87 5.39
CA ALA A 129 -17.16 -12.39 4.90
C ALA A 129 -17.97 -12.54 5.14
#